data_7c66e879779d73437c11300eda30eaa7
#
_entry.id   7c66e879779d73437c11300eda30eaa7
#
_cell.length_a   1.000
_cell.length_b   1.000
_cell.length_c   1.000
_cell.angle_alpha   90.00
_cell.angle_beta   90.00
_cell.angle_gamma   90.00
#
_symmetry.space_group_name_H-M   'P 1'
#
loop_
_entity.id
_entity.type
_entity.pdbx_description
1 polymer ?
#
loop_
_entity_poly.entity_id
_entity_poly.type
_entity_poly.pdbx_seq_one_letter_code
_entity_poly.pdbx_strand_id
1 'polypeptide(L)'
;MPWIDKDGCVGCGICVDKCPVNAISMEEEKAEINMEECIHCGTCHSVCPQEAVRHDGEKIPEDIKNNIEITKKCMEDCAKYLGDVKEKDKCLERMKKYFNKEKVVAEKTLDELEKLN
;
A
#
# COMPACT_ATOMS: atom_id res chain seq x y z
N MET A 1 -5.27 1.66 7.16
CA MET A 1 -6.01 2.12 5.98
C MET A 1 -6.63 0.93 5.28
N PRO A 2 -7.91 0.96 5.02
CA PRO A 2 -8.55 -0.18 4.35
C PRO A 2 -8.16 -0.25 2.86
N TRP A 3 -8.14 -1.46 2.33
CA TRP A 3 -7.92 -1.71 0.91
C TRP A 3 -8.79 -2.87 0.47
N ILE A 4 -9.09 -2.94 -0.81
CA ILE A 4 -9.98 -3.96 -1.36
C ILE A 4 -9.15 -5.06 -2.04
N ASP A 5 -9.32 -6.29 -1.56
CA ASP A 5 -8.81 -7.47 -2.23
C ASP A 5 -9.75 -7.80 -3.40
N LYS A 6 -9.35 -7.43 -4.60
CA LYS A 6 -10.21 -7.59 -5.80
C LYS A 6 -10.49 -9.05 -6.13
N ASP A 7 -9.63 -9.96 -5.72
CA ASP A 7 -9.87 -11.40 -5.92
C ASP A 7 -11.00 -11.90 -5.03
N GLY A 8 -11.12 -11.36 -3.82
CA GLY A 8 -12.21 -11.70 -2.90
C GLY A 8 -13.48 -10.89 -3.10
N CYS A 9 -13.40 -9.73 -3.74
CA CYS A 9 -14.56 -8.87 -3.97
C CYS A 9 -15.49 -9.45 -5.03
N VAL A 10 -16.77 -9.57 -4.69
CA VAL A 10 -17.80 -10.09 -5.60
C VAL A 10 -18.69 -9.01 -6.22
N GLY A 11 -18.39 -7.74 -5.95
CA GLY A 11 -19.13 -6.63 -6.53
C GLY A 11 -20.51 -6.38 -5.91
N CYS A 12 -20.73 -6.79 -4.65
CA CYS A 12 -22.03 -6.66 -3.99
C CYS A 12 -22.46 -5.21 -3.70
N GLY A 13 -21.52 -4.26 -3.65
CA GLY A 13 -21.80 -2.84 -3.48
C GLY A 13 -22.16 -2.40 -2.06
N ILE A 14 -22.17 -3.30 -1.09
CA ILE A 14 -22.56 -2.97 0.30
C ILE A 14 -21.64 -1.91 0.90
N CYS A 15 -20.33 -2.04 0.69
CA CYS A 15 -19.34 -1.09 1.21
C CYS A 15 -19.52 0.31 0.58
N VAL A 16 -19.91 0.38 -0.68
CA VAL A 16 -20.19 1.64 -1.39
C VAL A 16 -21.31 2.41 -0.68
N ASP A 17 -22.41 1.72 -0.37
CA ASP A 17 -23.58 2.31 0.28
C ASP A 17 -23.29 2.74 1.72
N LYS A 18 -22.36 2.06 2.40
CA LYS A 18 -22.06 2.30 3.82
C LYS A 18 -20.93 3.30 4.04
N CYS A 19 -20.24 3.72 3.01
CA CYS A 19 -19.16 4.71 3.16
C CYS A 19 -19.76 6.09 3.49
N PRO A 20 -19.44 6.67 4.66
CA PRO A 20 -20.06 7.95 5.07
C PRO A 20 -19.61 9.14 4.24
N VAL A 21 -18.51 9.03 3.51
CA VAL A 21 -17.97 10.11 2.67
C VAL A 21 -17.98 9.78 1.17
N ASN A 22 -18.63 8.68 0.81
CA ASN A 22 -18.74 8.23 -0.59
C ASN A 22 -17.36 8.07 -1.28
N ALA A 23 -16.38 7.58 -0.54
CA ALA A 23 -15.03 7.37 -1.06
C ALA A 23 -14.86 6.05 -1.83
N ILE A 24 -15.89 5.21 -1.88
CA ILE A 24 -15.85 3.92 -2.55
C ILE A 24 -16.74 3.94 -3.79
N SER A 25 -16.19 3.49 -4.92
CA SER A 25 -16.92 3.38 -6.19
C SER A 25 -16.76 1.96 -6.75
N MET A 26 -17.61 1.63 -7.73
CA MET A 26 -17.53 0.35 -8.42
C MET A 26 -16.80 0.52 -9.74
N GLU A 27 -15.73 -0.25 -9.93
CA GLU A 27 -14.93 -0.29 -11.15
C GLU A 27 -14.85 -1.73 -11.64
N GLU A 28 -15.33 -1.99 -12.86
CA GLU A 28 -15.33 -3.33 -13.46
C GLU A 28 -15.92 -4.41 -12.54
N GLU A 29 -17.06 -4.11 -11.91
CA GLU A 29 -17.77 -5.00 -10.97
C GLU A 29 -17.01 -5.27 -9.66
N LYS A 30 -15.97 -4.49 -9.37
CA LYS A 30 -15.20 -4.54 -8.12
C LYS A 30 -15.23 -3.18 -7.43
N ALA A 31 -15.19 -3.20 -6.12
CA ALA A 31 -15.12 -1.96 -5.35
C ALA A 31 -13.71 -1.38 -5.37
N GLU A 32 -13.62 -0.07 -5.34
CA GLU A 32 -12.34 0.65 -5.25
C GLU A 32 -12.49 1.84 -4.31
N ILE A 33 -11.49 2.05 -3.46
CA ILE A 33 -11.48 3.12 -2.47
C ILE A 33 -10.65 4.29 -3.00
N ASN A 34 -11.26 5.49 -3.03
CA ASN A 34 -10.51 6.72 -3.27
C ASN A 34 -9.83 7.14 -1.96
N MET A 35 -8.53 6.90 -1.86
CA MET A 35 -7.78 7.13 -0.63
C MET A 35 -7.65 8.61 -0.25
N GLU A 36 -7.83 9.52 -1.19
CA GLU A 36 -7.83 10.96 -0.92
C GLU A 36 -9.08 11.40 -0.15
N GLU A 37 -10.21 10.75 -0.39
CA GLU A 37 -11.48 11.06 0.25
C GLU A 37 -11.75 10.21 1.49
N CYS A 38 -11.11 9.05 1.61
CA CYS A 38 -11.31 8.10 2.69
C CYS A 38 -10.89 8.68 4.05
N ILE A 39 -11.78 8.62 5.03
CA ILE A 39 -11.52 9.08 6.41
C ILE A 39 -11.01 7.97 7.34
N HIS A 40 -10.72 6.80 6.79
CA HIS A 40 -10.17 5.65 7.53
C HIS A 40 -11.04 5.15 8.69
N CYS A 41 -12.37 5.24 8.56
CA CYS A 41 -13.30 4.85 9.63
C CYS A 41 -13.46 3.33 9.81
N GLY A 42 -13.10 2.53 8.79
CA GLY A 42 -13.18 1.08 8.87
C GLY A 42 -14.57 0.47 8.69
N THR A 43 -15.59 1.27 8.40
CA THR A 43 -16.98 0.77 8.23
C THR A 43 -17.06 -0.25 7.09
N CYS A 44 -16.40 0.00 5.97
CA CYS A 44 -16.37 -0.92 4.82
C CYS A 44 -15.81 -2.29 5.18
N HIS A 45 -14.77 -2.32 6.01
CA HIS A 45 -14.20 -3.57 6.51
C HIS A 45 -15.23 -4.39 7.30
N SER A 46 -16.00 -3.72 8.15
CA SER A 46 -16.98 -4.36 9.03
C SER A 46 -18.18 -4.91 8.29
N VAL A 47 -18.57 -4.32 7.15
CA VAL A 47 -19.81 -4.70 6.44
C VAL A 47 -19.59 -5.63 5.25
N CYS A 48 -18.35 -5.87 4.83
CA CYS A 48 -18.08 -6.75 3.68
C CYS A 48 -18.35 -8.22 4.04
N PRO A 49 -19.34 -8.88 3.40
CA PRO A 49 -19.66 -10.28 3.70
C PRO A 49 -18.60 -11.25 3.20
N GLN A 50 -17.76 -10.85 2.26
CA GLN A 50 -16.69 -11.69 1.70
C GLN A 50 -15.34 -11.42 2.36
N GLU A 51 -15.29 -10.53 3.34
CA GLU A 51 -14.04 -10.11 3.99
C GLU A 51 -12.99 -9.63 2.96
N ALA A 52 -13.45 -9.03 1.86
CA ALA A 52 -12.57 -8.53 0.80
C ALA A 52 -11.99 -7.16 1.14
N VAL A 53 -12.58 -6.43 2.09
CA VAL A 53 -12.02 -5.17 2.57
C VAL A 53 -11.09 -5.49 3.74
N ARG A 54 -9.82 -5.23 3.56
CA ARG A 54 -8.76 -5.64 4.50
C ARG A 54 -8.03 -4.43 5.08
N HIS A 55 -7.31 -4.65 6.17
CA HIS A 55 -6.46 -3.63 6.79
C HIS A 55 -5.02 -3.71 6.28
N ASP A 56 -4.25 -2.63 6.47
CA ASP A 56 -2.84 -2.52 6.05
C ASP A 56 -1.98 -3.68 6.52
N GLY A 57 -2.20 -4.18 7.75
CA GLY A 57 -1.40 -5.27 8.29
C GLY A 57 -1.47 -6.56 7.47
N GLU A 58 -2.56 -6.77 6.75
CA GLU A 58 -2.75 -7.93 5.87
C GLU A 58 -2.00 -7.78 4.55
N LYS A 59 -1.56 -6.55 4.23
CA LYS A 59 -0.84 -6.24 3.00
C LYS A 59 0.69 -6.25 3.17
N ILE A 60 1.19 -6.36 4.39
CA ILE A 60 2.64 -6.31 4.66
C ILE A 60 3.44 -7.29 3.80
N PRO A 61 3.10 -8.59 3.69
CA PRO A 61 3.89 -9.50 2.86
C PRO A 61 3.95 -9.11 1.39
N GLU A 62 2.83 -8.64 0.86
CA GLU A 62 2.75 -8.19 -0.54
C GLU A 62 3.58 -6.92 -0.76
N ASP A 63 3.52 -5.97 0.16
CA ASP A 63 4.29 -4.72 0.08
C ASP A 63 5.80 -5.00 0.13
N ILE A 64 6.23 -5.94 0.96
CA ILE A 64 7.63 -6.37 1.01
C ILE A 64 8.06 -6.95 -0.34
N LYS A 65 7.26 -7.83 -0.91
CA LYS A 65 7.52 -8.45 -2.21
C LYS A 65 7.64 -7.40 -3.30
N ASN A 66 6.70 -6.45 -3.34
CA ASN A 66 6.69 -5.38 -4.33
C ASN A 66 7.93 -4.50 -4.21
N ASN A 67 8.34 -4.16 -3.00
CA ASN A 67 9.55 -3.36 -2.75
C ASN A 67 10.80 -4.08 -3.23
N ILE A 68 10.87 -5.39 -3.03
CA ILE A 68 12.00 -6.21 -3.50
C ILE A 68 12.03 -6.26 -5.03
N GLU A 69 10.89 -6.43 -5.69
CA GLU A 69 10.79 -6.45 -7.14
C GLU A 69 11.19 -5.12 -7.75
N ILE A 70 10.74 -4.00 -7.18
CA ILE A 70 11.13 -2.65 -7.62
C ILE A 70 12.64 -2.47 -7.48
N THR A 71 13.22 -2.90 -6.37
CA THR A 71 14.67 -2.80 -6.13
C THR A 71 15.47 -3.61 -7.16
N LYS A 72 15.05 -4.84 -7.43
CA LYS A 72 15.70 -5.70 -8.44
C LYS A 72 15.65 -5.07 -9.82
N LYS A 73 14.51 -4.50 -10.20
CA LYS A 73 14.36 -3.81 -11.48
C LYS A 73 15.29 -2.60 -11.55
N CYS A 74 15.36 -1.79 -10.50
CA CYS A 74 16.27 -0.64 -10.45
C CYS A 74 17.74 -1.06 -10.59
N MET A 75 18.13 -2.16 -9.94
CA MET A 75 19.50 -2.70 -10.04
C MET A 75 19.83 -3.10 -11.48
N GLU A 76 18.91 -3.79 -12.15
CA GLU A 76 19.08 -4.20 -13.55
C GLU A 76 19.16 -2.99 -14.47
N ASP A 77 18.30 -2.00 -14.28
CA ASP A 77 18.28 -0.77 -15.06
C ASP A 77 19.58 0.04 -14.87
N CYS A 78 20.09 0.13 -13.65
CA CYS A 78 21.35 0.79 -13.36
C CYS A 78 22.52 0.12 -14.11
N ALA A 79 22.57 -1.21 -14.07
CA ALA A 79 23.61 -1.95 -14.80
C ALA A 79 23.50 -1.74 -16.30
N LYS A 80 22.27 -1.71 -16.84
CA LYS A 80 22.01 -1.55 -18.28
C LYS A 80 22.35 -0.15 -18.78
N TYR A 81 21.88 0.88 -18.08
CA TYR A 81 22.01 2.27 -18.55
C TYR A 81 23.33 2.93 -18.16
N LEU A 82 23.96 2.50 -17.08
CA LEU A 82 25.27 3.01 -16.64
C LEU A 82 26.43 2.13 -17.09
N GLY A 83 26.13 0.99 -17.73
CA GLY A 83 27.14 0.18 -18.42
C GLY A 83 28.08 -0.62 -17.53
N ASP A 84 27.84 -0.74 -16.21
CA ASP A 84 28.73 -1.45 -15.29
C ASP A 84 27.91 -2.29 -14.32
N VAL A 85 28.28 -3.56 -14.17
CA VAL A 85 27.66 -4.50 -13.23
C VAL A 85 27.78 -4.01 -11.77
N LYS A 86 28.85 -3.27 -11.46
CA LYS A 86 29.08 -2.68 -10.13
C LYS A 86 28.00 -1.67 -9.76
N GLU A 87 27.32 -1.11 -10.73
CA GLU A 87 26.20 -0.18 -10.48
C GLU A 87 25.02 -0.86 -9.80
N LYS A 88 24.89 -2.19 -9.92
CA LYS A 88 23.87 -2.95 -9.18
C LYS A 88 24.07 -2.81 -7.67
N ASP A 89 25.30 -2.98 -7.20
CA ASP A 89 25.62 -2.88 -5.78
C ASP A 89 25.42 -1.44 -5.27
N LYS A 90 25.79 -0.45 -6.07
CA LYS A 90 25.57 0.96 -5.74
C LYS A 90 24.08 1.29 -5.66
N CYS A 91 23.30 0.76 -6.59
CA CYS A 91 21.83 0.93 -6.57
C CYS A 91 21.23 0.28 -5.33
N LEU A 92 21.65 -0.94 -4.99
CA LEU A 92 21.20 -1.62 -3.79
C LEU A 92 21.46 -0.79 -2.54
N GLU A 93 22.66 -0.22 -2.40
CA GLU A 93 22.99 0.64 -1.27
C GLU A 93 22.12 1.90 -1.23
N ARG A 94 21.83 2.51 -2.39
CA ARG A 94 20.92 3.67 -2.45
C ARG A 94 19.49 3.27 -2.01
N MET A 95 19.02 2.11 -2.44
CA MET A 95 17.68 1.64 -2.06
C MET A 95 17.60 1.31 -0.57
N LYS A 96 18.65 0.75 0.00
CA LYS A 96 18.73 0.52 1.45
C LYS A 96 18.64 1.84 2.23
N LYS A 97 19.32 2.87 1.76
CA LYS A 97 19.24 4.20 2.38
C LYS A 97 17.84 4.79 2.27
N TYR A 98 17.20 4.62 1.12
CA TYR A 98 15.83 5.06 0.91
C TYR A 98 14.86 4.40 1.90
N PHE A 99 14.89 3.07 2.00
CA PHE A 99 14.00 2.36 2.92
C PHE A 99 14.33 2.63 4.39
N ASN A 100 15.61 2.83 4.73
CA ASN A 100 15.97 3.22 6.08
C ASN A 100 15.42 4.61 6.43
N LYS A 101 15.44 5.54 5.49
CA LYS A 101 14.83 6.86 5.66
C LYS A 101 13.32 6.72 5.86
N GLU A 102 12.63 5.88 5.08
CA GLU A 102 11.20 5.62 5.22
C GLU A 102 10.88 5.05 6.60
N LYS A 103 11.71 4.12 7.09
CA LYS A 103 11.57 3.54 8.42
C LYS A 103 11.68 4.61 9.51
N VAL A 104 12.69 5.48 9.43
CA VAL A 104 12.91 6.56 10.41
C VAL A 104 11.74 7.54 10.39
N VAL A 105 11.25 7.91 9.21
CA VAL A 105 10.08 8.79 9.07
C VAL A 105 8.86 8.17 9.73
N ALA A 106 8.62 6.88 9.49
CA ALA A 106 7.47 6.16 10.08
C ALA A 106 7.58 6.11 11.61
N GLU A 107 8.76 5.77 12.15
CA GLU A 107 8.99 5.72 13.59
C GLU A 107 8.75 7.08 14.27
N LYS A 108 9.32 8.13 13.70
CA LYS A 108 9.17 9.48 14.26
C LYS A 108 7.74 10.00 14.11
N THR A 109 7.08 9.65 13.02
CA THR A 109 5.66 9.99 12.83
C THR A 109 4.81 9.33 13.92
N LEU A 110 5.05 8.06 14.21
CA LEU A 110 4.33 7.35 15.28
C LEU A 110 4.55 8.03 16.63
N ASP A 111 5.78 8.45 16.93
CA ASP A 111 6.08 9.17 18.17
C ASP A 111 5.28 10.47 18.30
N GLU A 112 5.17 11.22 17.22
CA GLU A 112 4.38 12.45 17.20
C GLU A 112 2.88 12.20 17.31
N LEU A 113 2.39 11.12 16.67
CA LEU A 113 0.98 10.74 16.76
C LEU A 113 0.57 10.35 18.18
N GLU A 114 1.46 9.71 18.94
CA GLU A 114 1.19 9.37 20.33
C GLU A 114 0.97 10.60 21.21
N LYS A 115 1.57 11.72 20.85
CA LYS A 115 1.41 13.00 21.56
C LYS A 115 0.06 13.68 21.28
N LEU A 116 -0.68 13.21 20.28
CA LEU A 116 -1.98 13.79 19.91
C LEU A 116 -3.14 13.34 20.79
N ASN A 117 -2.93 12.38 21.66
CA ASN A 117 -3.96 11.91 22.60
C ASN A 117 -4.06 12.79 23.83
#